data_19b0e927c1e7e26bb97a0f219f6cc8de
#
_entry.id   19b0e927c1e7e26bb97a0f219f6cc8de
#
_cell.length_a   1.000
_cell.length_b   1.000
_cell.length_c   1.000
_cell.angle_alpha   90.00
_cell.angle_beta   90.00
_cell.angle_gamma   90.00
#
_symmetry.space_group_name_H-M   'P 1'
#
loop_
_entity.id
_entity.type
_entity.pdbx_description
1 polymer ?
#
loop_
_entity_poly.entity_id
_entity_poly.type
_entity_poly.pdbx_seq_one_letter_code
_entity_poly.pdbx_strand_id
1 'polypeptide(L)'
;KSYKRVSNVIDKLNGSRYYFYDANGNRRTSSGWKKVNGSTAYYVCDGGYVTSRYTDQKGTKKVYDFDYSKNTWVQKKNMWKTVYSSRYYFGSNGVATISYNNNTQKAYKFTGRKWKPAKKTIIKIGSANYYFNSAAKRVTKAGKYKTSNGYIAYVNRRGVVYKREYDLSVKRYYTIDLGKGRKTRVYGYYDIGAANRLSKMVNQHRAENGLSSLKVSTSLTETATTRAKEISNKYSHYRPNGTLCLNSMYELYGENLACGFSGGDLVFRAWSKSTAHDSNMLNTTYKTMGVAVFVALKNDKQGYKRYYVLTFGK
;
A
#
# COMPACT_ATOMS: atom_id res chain seq x y z
N LYS A 1 -41.87 49.70 7.23
CA LYS A 1 -41.21 48.56 6.54
C LYS A 1 -40.63 47.65 7.64
N SER A 2 -41.17 46.45 7.82
CA SER A 2 -40.58 45.46 8.75
C SER A 2 -39.36 44.85 8.12
N TYR A 3 -38.20 45.08 8.68
CA TYR A 3 -36.95 44.41 8.25
C TYR A 3 -36.93 42.99 8.78
N LYS A 4 -36.91 42.01 7.87
CA LYS A 4 -36.78 40.61 8.25
C LYS A 4 -35.36 40.36 8.79
N ARG A 5 -35.25 39.87 10.03
CA ARG A 5 -33.96 39.55 10.66
C ARG A 5 -33.26 38.44 9.88
N VAL A 6 -32.04 38.68 9.46
CA VAL A 6 -31.19 37.69 8.79
C VAL A 6 -30.64 36.75 9.85
N SER A 7 -30.87 35.42 9.73
CA SER A 7 -30.39 34.43 10.70
C SER A 7 -29.96 33.14 10.03
N ASN A 8 -28.91 32.53 10.54
CA ASN A 8 -28.29 31.26 10.04
C ASN A 8 -28.01 31.30 8.52
N VAL A 9 -27.60 32.45 8.01
CA VAL A 9 -27.34 32.67 6.57
C VAL A 9 -26.05 33.43 6.36
N ILE A 10 -25.56 33.45 5.13
CA ILE A 10 -24.57 34.43 4.69
C ILE A 10 -25.27 35.54 3.92
N ASP A 11 -24.83 36.77 4.16
CA ASP A 11 -25.30 37.93 3.42
C ASP A 11 -24.13 38.80 2.99
N LYS A 12 -24.33 39.53 1.90
CA LYS A 12 -23.30 40.35 1.26
C LYS A 12 -23.47 41.81 1.68
N LEU A 13 -22.52 42.33 2.45
CA LEU A 13 -22.52 43.72 2.84
C LEU A 13 -21.78 44.58 1.82
N ASN A 14 -22.41 45.72 1.42
CA ASN A 14 -21.85 46.72 0.51
C ASN A 14 -21.29 46.13 -0.79
N GLY A 15 -21.90 45.05 -1.28
CA GLY A 15 -21.56 44.46 -2.57
C GLY A 15 -20.23 43.67 -2.61
N SER A 16 -19.41 43.67 -1.55
CA SER A 16 -18.03 43.16 -1.64
C SER A 16 -17.78 41.79 -0.98
N ARG A 17 -18.27 41.58 0.24
CA ARG A 17 -17.93 40.35 1.00
C ARG A 17 -19.14 39.71 1.64
N TYR A 18 -19.15 38.34 1.76
CA TYR A 18 -20.15 37.60 2.49
C TYR A 18 -19.82 37.53 3.97
N TYR A 19 -20.81 37.72 4.84
CA TYR A 19 -20.71 37.62 6.27
C TYR A 19 -21.71 36.60 6.82
N PHE A 20 -21.35 35.88 7.88
CA PHE A 20 -22.23 34.93 8.50
C PHE A 20 -22.97 35.55 9.69
N TYR A 21 -24.28 35.34 9.75
CA TYR A 21 -25.16 35.75 10.82
C TYR A 21 -25.72 34.51 11.54
N ASP A 22 -25.66 34.50 12.87
CA ASP A 22 -26.19 33.39 13.68
C ASP A 22 -27.71 33.39 13.80
N ALA A 23 -28.28 32.43 14.61
CA ALA A 23 -29.73 32.32 14.82
C ALA A 23 -30.35 33.60 15.41
N ASN A 24 -29.57 34.38 16.13
CA ASN A 24 -30.00 35.64 16.73
C ASN A 24 -29.79 36.86 15.80
N GLY A 25 -29.33 36.63 14.56
CA GLY A 25 -29.03 37.66 13.61
C GLY A 25 -27.78 38.48 13.92
N ASN A 26 -26.88 37.96 14.81
CA ASN A 26 -25.62 38.60 15.14
C ASN A 26 -24.56 38.18 14.13
N ARG A 27 -23.81 39.15 13.59
CA ARG A 27 -22.64 38.87 12.76
C ARG A 27 -21.57 38.17 13.55
N ARG A 28 -21.10 37.00 13.04
CA ARG A 28 -20.00 36.22 13.64
C ARG A 28 -18.68 36.61 13.02
N THR A 29 -17.78 37.13 13.83
CA THR A 29 -16.45 37.62 13.42
C THR A 29 -15.34 36.61 13.77
N SER A 30 -15.54 35.74 14.78
CA SER A 30 -14.54 34.72 15.16
C SER A 30 -14.35 33.70 14.04
N SER A 31 -13.07 33.41 13.71
CA SER A 31 -12.72 32.44 12.68
C SER A 31 -13.23 31.02 12.98
N GLY A 32 -13.46 30.25 11.93
CA GLY A 32 -13.88 28.86 12.03
C GLY A 32 -15.14 28.52 11.25
N TRP A 33 -15.50 27.24 11.25
CA TRP A 33 -16.68 26.72 10.58
C TRP A 33 -17.96 27.04 11.36
N LYS A 34 -18.92 27.67 10.69
CA LYS A 34 -20.24 28.04 11.22
C LYS A 34 -21.32 27.24 10.48
N LYS A 35 -22.11 26.47 11.21
CA LYS A 35 -23.18 25.61 10.68
C LYS A 35 -24.43 26.45 10.40
N VAL A 36 -25.01 26.29 9.22
CA VAL A 36 -26.31 26.87 8.85
C VAL A 36 -27.43 25.87 9.17
N ASN A 37 -27.25 24.63 8.69
CA ASN A 37 -28.20 23.53 8.87
C ASN A 37 -27.46 22.19 8.91
N GLY A 38 -28.19 21.09 8.89
CA GLY A 38 -27.60 19.72 8.92
C GLY A 38 -26.63 19.42 7.77
N SER A 39 -26.75 20.13 6.64
CA SER A 39 -26.01 19.82 5.40
C SER A 39 -25.06 20.92 4.93
N THR A 40 -25.08 22.12 5.50
CA THR A 40 -24.29 23.26 5.02
C THR A 40 -23.60 23.99 6.17
N ALA A 41 -22.31 24.31 5.97
CA ALA A 41 -21.51 25.15 6.85
C ALA A 41 -20.64 26.12 6.03
N TYR A 42 -20.32 27.26 6.64
CA TYR A 42 -19.43 28.27 6.08
C TYR A 42 -18.23 28.51 6.99
N TYR A 43 -17.07 28.72 6.40
CA TYR A 43 -15.86 29.09 7.14
C TYR A 43 -15.73 30.62 7.16
N VAL A 44 -15.71 31.17 8.36
CA VAL A 44 -15.40 32.60 8.61
C VAL A 44 -13.90 32.70 8.84
N CYS A 45 -13.19 33.59 8.15
CA CYS A 45 -11.77 33.84 8.35
C CYS A 45 -11.55 34.88 9.46
N ASP A 46 -10.28 35.12 9.83
CA ASP A 46 -9.90 36.09 10.87
C ASP A 46 -10.34 37.53 10.55
N GLY A 47 -10.53 37.87 9.26
CA GLY A 47 -11.14 39.13 8.83
C GLY A 47 -12.66 39.19 9.00
N GLY A 48 -13.29 38.19 9.59
CA GLY A 48 -14.73 38.13 9.90
C GLY A 48 -15.65 37.94 8.70
N TYR A 49 -15.12 37.53 7.52
CA TYR A 49 -15.93 37.28 6.30
C TYR A 49 -15.81 35.81 5.86
N VAL A 50 -16.76 35.35 5.06
CA VAL A 50 -16.86 33.96 4.62
C VAL A 50 -15.91 33.69 3.46
N THR A 51 -15.08 32.66 3.58
CA THR A 51 -14.13 32.26 2.52
C THR A 51 -14.40 30.87 1.94
N SER A 52 -15.09 30.00 2.69
CA SER A 52 -15.37 28.66 2.20
C SER A 52 -16.78 28.19 2.57
N ARG A 53 -17.34 27.31 1.73
CA ARG A 53 -18.60 26.60 1.96
C ARG A 53 -18.38 25.10 1.92
N TYR A 54 -18.93 24.40 2.90
CA TYR A 54 -18.98 22.94 2.96
C TYR A 54 -20.43 22.47 2.83
N THR A 55 -20.66 21.41 2.07
CA THR A 55 -21.97 20.76 1.94
C THR A 55 -21.85 19.27 2.19
N ASP A 56 -22.89 18.70 2.85
CA ASP A 56 -23.03 17.27 3.10
C ASP A 56 -24.45 16.84 2.70
N GLN A 57 -24.60 16.39 1.46
CA GLN A 57 -25.89 15.92 0.97
C GLN A 57 -25.89 14.39 0.96
N LYS A 58 -26.65 13.79 1.89
CA LYS A 58 -26.79 12.32 2.03
C LYS A 58 -25.43 11.59 2.05
N GLY A 59 -24.46 12.15 2.79
CA GLY A 59 -23.09 11.60 2.88
C GLY A 59 -22.14 12.05 1.77
N THR A 60 -22.62 12.67 0.70
CA THR A 60 -21.80 13.26 -0.36
C THR A 60 -21.31 14.64 0.09
N LYS A 61 -20.03 14.71 0.42
CA LYS A 61 -19.39 15.91 0.97
C LYS A 61 -18.62 16.65 -0.11
N LYS A 62 -18.81 17.98 -0.19
CA LYS A 62 -18.12 18.88 -1.11
C LYS A 62 -17.66 20.12 -0.37
N VAL A 63 -16.58 20.75 -0.85
CA VAL A 63 -16.11 22.05 -0.35
C VAL A 63 -15.82 22.99 -1.49
N TYR A 64 -16.10 24.26 -1.27
CA TYR A 64 -15.92 25.33 -2.22
C TYR A 64 -15.20 26.48 -1.51
N ASP A 65 -14.28 27.15 -2.19
CA ASP A 65 -13.78 28.46 -1.75
C ASP A 65 -14.45 29.54 -2.61
N PHE A 66 -14.74 30.70 -2.01
CA PHE A 66 -15.32 31.80 -2.75
C PHE A 66 -14.23 32.65 -3.43
N ASP A 67 -14.29 32.72 -4.74
CA ASP A 67 -13.42 33.59 -5.53
C ASP A 67 -14.08 34.99 -5.62
N TYR A 68 -13.60 35.92 -4.81
CA TYR A 68 -14.13 37.27 -4.73
C TYR A 68 -13.89 38.09 -6.01
N SER A 69 -12.85 37.77 -6.79
CA SER A 69 -12.57 38.45 -8.06
C SER A 69 -13.57 38.08 -9.15
N LYS A 70 -14.03 36.83 -9.14
CA LYS A 70 -15.02 36.29 -10.10
C LYS A 70 -16.43 36.23 -9.56
N ASN A 71 -16.62 36.62 -8.30
CA ASN A 71 -17.90 36.59 -7.58
C ASN A 71 -18.59 35.20 -7.64
N THR A 72 -17.84 34.10 -7.50
CA THR A 72 -18.34 32.73 -7.65
C THR A 72 -17.73 31.72 -6.66
N TRP A 73 -18.45 30.63 -6.42
CA TRP A 73 -17.97 29.49 -5.60
C TRP A 73 -17.19 28.51 -6.47
N VAL A 74 -15.90 28.29 -6.16
CA VAL A 74 -15.01 27.37 -6.86
C VAL A 74 -14.88 26.09 -6.08
N GLN A 75 -15.35 24.99 -6.66
CA GLN A 75 -15.26 23.66 -6.03
C GLN A 75 -13.81 23.21 -5.91
N LYS A 76 -13.42 22.76 -4.72
CA LYS A 76 -12.08 22.23 -4.46
C LYS A 76 -11.99 20.76 -4.86
N LYS A 77 -10.88 20.40 -5.51
CA LYS A 77 -10.60 19.05 -6.04
C LYS A 77 -9.16 18.65 -5.73
N ASN A 78 -8.88 17.34 -5.67
CA ASN A 78 -7.56 16.76 -5.50
C ASN A 78 -6.78 17.29 -4.28
N MET A 79 -7.48 17.58 -3.17
CA MET A 79 -6.86 18.20 -2.00
C MET A 79 -7.48 17.76 -0.67
N TRP A 80 -6.73 17.98 0.40
CA TRP A 80 -7.22 17.88 1.77
C TRP A 80 -7.74 19.23 2.27
N LYS A 81 -8.90 19.21 2.91
CA LYS A 81 -9.45 20.38 3.63
C LYS A 81 -9.97 19.93 4.99
N THR A 82 -9.70 20.74 6.02
CA THR A 82 -10.23 20.52 7.37
C THR A 82 -11.59 21.17 7.49
N VAL A 83 -12.58 20.41 7.96
CA VAL A 83 -13.93 20.91 8.28
C VAL A 83 -14.24 20.42 9.70
N TYR A 84 -14.37 21.33 10.64
CA TYR A 84 -14.43 21.04 12.08
C TYR A 84 -13.22 20.19 12.55
N SER A 85 -13.46 19.12 13.27
CA SER A 85 -12.45 18.17 13.76
C SER A 85 -11.99 17.13 12.72
N SER A 86 -12.57 17.16 11.51
CA SER A 86 -12.29 16.16 10.49
C SER A 86 -11.55 16.75 9.28
N ARG A 87 -10.59 16.01 8.76
CA ARG A 87 -9.93 16.29 7.47
C ARG A 87 -10.57 15.41 6.40
N TYR A 88 -10.90 16.01 5.26
CA TYR A 88 -11.47 15.32 4.10
C TYR A 88 -10.56 15.45 2.90
N TYR A 89 -10.36 14.35 2.17
CA TYR A 89 -9.74 14.38 0.85
C TYR A 89 -10.84 14.44 -0.23
N PHE A 90 -10.83 15.50 -1.01
CA PHE A 90 -11.72 15.71 -2.14
C PHE A 90 -11.04 15.24 -3.42
N GLY A 91 -11.63 14.24 -4.10
CA GLY A 91 -11.09 13.64 -5.33
C GLY A 91 -11.21 14.56 -6.55
N SER A 92 -10.90 14.03 -7.73
CA SER A 92 -10.93 14.78 -9.01
C SER A 92 -12.31 15.31 -9.37
N ASN A 93 -13.38 14.66 -8.95
CA ASN A 93 -14.76 15.11 -9.10
C ASN A 93 -15.22 16.08 -7.99
N GLY A 94 -14.32 16.47 -7.07
CA GLY A 94 -14.61 17.34 -5.95
C GLY A 94 -15.47 16.73 -4.83
N VAL A 95 -15.72 15.42 -4.86
CA VAL A 95 -16.41 14.70 -3.79
C VAL A 95 -15.38 14.15 -2.80
N ALA A 96 -15.67 14.25 -1.49
CA ALA A 96 -14.80 13.68 -0.48
C ALA A 96 -14.82 12.14 -0.55
N THR A 97 -13.64 11.54 -0.64
CA THR A 97 -13.46 10.08 -0.73
C THR A 97 -12.85 9.49 0.53
N ILE A 98 -12.14 10.28 1.31
CA ILE A 98 -11.52 9.90 2.58
C ILE A 98 -11.88 10.93 3.65
N SER A 99 -12.16 10.46 4.86
CA SER A 99 -12.34 11.28 6.08
C SER A 99 -11.40 10.78 7.16
N TYR A 100 -10.75 11.70 7.87
CA TYR A 100 -9.95 11.42 9.05
C TYR A 100 -10.34 12.39 10.17
N ASN A 101 -10.80 11.86 11.29
CA ASN A 101 -11.18 12.66 12.45
C ASN A 101 -9.99 12.81 13.42
N ASN A 102 -9.56 14.04 13.67
CA ASN A 102 -8.40 14.34 14.50
C ASN A 102 -8.58 13.95 15.98
N ASN A 103 -9.80 14.05 16.52
CA ASN A 103 -10.08 13.77 17.93
C ASN A 103 -10.11 12.26 18.19
N THR A 104 -10.81 11.50 17.36
CA THR A 104 -10.95 10.04 17.52
C THR A 104 -9.82 9.25 16.86
N GLN A 105 -8.96 9.91 16.06
CA GLN A 105 -7.91 9.30 15.25
C GLN A 105 -8.41 8.20 14.30
N LYS A 106 -9.71 8.25 13.91
CA LYS A 106 -10.34 7.27 13.02
C LYS A 106 -10.43 7.78 11.59
N ALA A 107 -10.27 6.85 10.64
CA ALA A 107 -10.44 7.13 9.22
C ALA A 107 -11.59 6.34 8.60
N TYR A 108 -12.20 6.92 7.58
CA TYR A 108 -13.30 6.34 6.81
C TYR A 108 -13.08 6.55 5.32
N LYS A 109 -13.56 5.63 4.50
CA LYS A 109 -13.59 5.74 3.03
C LYS A 109 -15.03 5.81 2.55
N PHE A 110 -15.31 6.73 1.63
CA PHE A 110 -16.61 6.83 0.96
C PHE A 110 -16.70 5.81 -0.19
N THR A 111 -17.78 5.03 -0.21
CA THR A 111 -17.97 3.95 -1.19
C THR A 111 -18.96 4.33 -2.31
N GLY A 112 -19.21 5.65 -2.50
CA GLY A 112 -20.23 6.16 -3.43
C GLY A 112 -21.64 6.23 -2.82
N ARG A 113 -21.93 5.43 -1.77
CA ARG A 113 -23.24 5.43 -1.08
C ARG A 113 -23.13 5.75 0.41
N LYS A 114 -22.08 5.23 1.09
CA LYS A 114 -21.89 5.39 2.55
C LYS A 114 -20.42 5.45 2.93
N TRP A 115 -20.14 6.03 4.08
CA TRP A 115 -18.84 6.05 4.72
C TRP A 115 -18.61 4.70 5.45
N LYS A 116 -17.50 4.01 5.10
CA LYS A 116 -17.09 2.77 5.78
C LYS A 116 -15.78 2.99 6.54
N PRO A 117 -15.62 2.40 7.76
CA PRO A 117 -14.36 2.46 8.49
C PRO A 117 -13.19 1.93 7.65
N ALA A 118 -12.09 2.66 7.63
CA ALA A 118 -10.88 2.31 6.88
C ALA A 118 -9.99 1.37 7.70
N LYS A 119 -10.35 0.07 7.72
CA LYS A 119 -9.70 -0.96 8.55
C LYS A 119 -8.47 -1.56 7.85
N LYS A 120 -7.42 -1.88 8.65
CA LYS A 120 -6.17 -2.57 8.22
C LYS A 120 -5.64 -2.02 6.88
N THR A 121 -5.50 -0.69 6.78
CA THR A 121 -5.13 -0.03 5.52
C THR A 121 -4.17 1.13 5.75
N ILE A 122 -3.47 1.52 4.70
CA ILE A 122 -2.62 2.71 4.68
C ILE A 122 -3.39 3.84 4.01
N ILE A 123 -3.38 5.02 4.61
CA ILE A 123 -3.96 6.24 4.06
C ILE A 123 -2.91 7.34 4.09
N LYS A 124 -2.75 8.04 2.97
CA LYS A 124 -1.95 9.27 2.88
C LYS A 124 -2.78 10.44 3.41
N ILE A 125 -2.27 11.16 4.42
CA ILE A 125 -2.89 12.36 4.99
C ILE A 125 -1.86 13.48 4.95
N GLY A 126 -2.08 14.48 4.11
CA GLY A 126 -1.04 15.47 3.77
C GLY A 126 0.13 14.78 3.04
N SER A 127 1.35 15.00 3.49
CA SER A 127 2.57 14.41 2.91
C SER A 127 2.89 13.00 3.42
N ALA A 128 2.28 12.54 4.52
CA ALA A 128 2.65 11.31 5.20
C ALA A 128 1.63 10.18 5.03
N ASN A 129 2.12 8.94 5.08
CA ASN A 129 1.30 7.74 5.08
C ASN A 129 1.10 7.24 6.52
N TYR A 130 -0.12 6.84 6.88
CA TYR A 130 -0.47 6.32 8.19
C TYR A 130 -1.19 4.99 8.08
N TYR A 131 -0.89 4.05 8.99
CA TYR A 131 -1.60 2.79 9.07
C TYR A 131 -2.79 2.89 10.04
N PHE A 132 -3.94 2.32 9.63
CA PHE A 132 -5.17 2.22 10.40
C PHE A 132 -5.47 0.76 10.71
N ASN A 133 -5.68 0.44 11.99
CA ASN A 133 -5.89 -0.92 12.49
C ASN A 133 -7.30 -1.48 12.20
N SER A 134 -7.64 -2.63 12.80
CA SER A 134 -8.97 -3.26 12.63
C SER A 134 -10.14 -2.42 13.15
N ALA A 135 -9.88 -1.49 14.09
CA ALA A 135 -10.88 -0.51 14.59
C ALA A 135 -10.90 0.79 13.75
N ALA A 136 -10.21 0.83 12.60
CA ALA A 136 -9.99 2.01 11.76
C ALA A 136 -9.30 3.17 12.50
N LYS A 137 -8.61 2.91 13.61
CA LYS A 137 -7.86 3.89 14.40
C LYS A 137 -6.41 3.94 13.93
N ARG A 138 -5.83 5.14 13.84
CA ARG A 138 -4.43 5.36 13.50
C ARG A 138 -3.52 4.65 14.51
N VAL A 139 -2.50 3.95 13.99
CA VAL A 139 -1.47 3.32 14.82
C VAL A 139 -0.29 4.28 14.96
N THR A 140 0.12 4.52 16.22
CA THR A 140 1.27 5.37 16.57
C THR A 140 2.47 4.58 17.07
N LYS A 141 2.27 3.32 17.50
CA LYS A 141 3.36 2.44 17.94
C LYS A 141 4.18 1.97 16.74
N ALA A 142 5.51 2.06 16.85
CA ALA A 142 6.42 1.51 15.84
C ALA A 142 6.25 -0.02 15.71
N GLY A 143 6.35 -0.52 14.47
CA GLY A 143 6.20 -1.96 14.23
C GLY A 143 5.80 -2.30 12.79
N LYS A 144 5.54 -3.59 12.58
CA LYS A 144 5.08 -4.15 11.32
C LYS A 144 3.60 -4.51 11.42
N TYR A 145 2.79 -4.02 10.48
CA TYR A 145 1.33 -4.17 10.51
C TYR A 145 0.81 -4.68 9.16
N LYS A 146 0.05 -5.78 9.19
CA LYS A 146 -0.56 -6.35 7.98
C LYS A 146 -1.77 -5.54 7.53
N THR A 147 -1.82 -5.22 6.25
CA THR A 147 -2.98 -4.57 5.62
C THR A 147 -3.96 -5.61 5.07
N SER A 148 -5.23 -5.21 4.88
CA SER A 148 -6.26 -6.08 4.31
C SER A 148 -6.02 -6.46 2.85
N ASN A 149 -5.21 -5.69 2.13
CA ASN A 149 -4.86 -5.93 0.72
C ASN A 149 -3.47 -6.59 0.54
N GLY A 150 -2.94 -7.22 1.60
CA GLY A 150 -1.77 -8.06 1.53
C GLY A 150 -0.43 -7.34 1.52
N TYR A 151 -0.37 -6.12 2.09
CA TYR A 151 0.90 -5.44 2.35
C TYR A 151 1.29 -5.52 3.83
N ILE A 152 2.58 -5.38 4.10
CA ILE A 152 3.12 -5.08 5.42
C ILE A 152 3.47 -3.60 5.45
N ALA A 153 2.91 -2.86 6.39
CA ALA A 153 3.23 -1.47 6.68
C ALA A 153 4.28 -1.42 7.78
N TYR A 154 5.40 -0.76 7.55
CA TYR A 154 6.43 -0.50 8.55
C TYR A 154 6.20 0.90 9.13
N VAL A 155 5.80 0.97 10.39
CA VAL A 155 5.48 2.20 11.11
C VAL A 155 6.67 2.58 12.00
N ASN A 156 7.13 3.83 11.94
CA ASN A 156 8.19 4.35 12.78
C ASN A 156 7.66 4.89 14.14
N ARG A 157 8.55 5.38 15.02
CA ARG A 157 8.19 5.94 16.34
C ARG A 157 7.28 7.17 16.27
N ARG A 158 7.20 7.88 15.12
CA ARG A 158 6.28 9.00 14.88
C ARG A 158 4.90 8.54 14.37
N GLY A 159 4.66 7.23 14.27
CA GLY A 159 3.43 6.66 13.72
C GLY A 159 3.27 6.82 12.22
N VAL A 160 4.36 7.09 11.48
CA VAL A 160 4.38 7.26 10.02
C VAL A 160 4.81 5.96 9.36
N VAL A 161 4.12 5.56 8.29
CA VAL A 161 4.53 4.43 7.44
C VAL A 161 5.66 4.90 6.53
N TYR A 162 6.87 4.43 6.79
CA TYR A 162 8.07 4.79 6.03
C TYR A 162 8.43 3.75 4.95
N LYS A 163 7.94 2.50 5.09
CA LYS A 163 8.15 1.40 4.14
C LYS A 163 6.86 0.58 3.99
N ARG A 164 6.63 0.07 2.80
CA ARG A 164 5.53 -0.82 2.47
C ARG A 164 6.05 -1.95 1.59
N GLU A 165 5.81 -3.20 1.98
CA GLU A 165 6.16 -4.39 1.22
C GLU A 165 4.95 -5.28 1.01
N TYR A 166 4.99 -6.14 -0.03
CA TYR A 166 3.99 -7.19 -0.16
C TYR A 166 4.22 -8.28 0.90
N ASP A 167 3.15 -8.70 1.57
CA ASP A 167 3.17 -9.95 2.35
C ASP A 167 3.13 -11.12 1.36
N LEU A 168 4.28 -11.71 1.12
CA LEU A 168 4.45 -12.80 0.17
C LEU A 168 3.67 -14.07 0.57
N SER A 169 3.33 -14.23 1.87
CA SER A 169 2.53 -15.36 2.36
C SER A 169 1.04 -15.26 2.02
N VAL A 170 0.57 -14.12 1.51
CA VAL A 170 -0.84 -13.92 1.14
C VAL A 170 -1.13 -14.49 -0.23
N LYS A 171 -2.16 -15.35 -0.31
CA LYS A 171 -2.66 -15.92 -1.58
C LYS A 171 -3.19 -14.84 -2.51
N ARG A 172 -2.67 -14.77 -3.74
CA ARG A 172 -3.09 -13.80 -4.77
C ARG A 172 -2.66 -14.23 -6.17
N TYR A 173 -3.12 -13.49 -7.19
CA TYR A 173 -2.59 -13.60 -8.54
C TYR A 173 -1.25 -12.87 -8.67
N TYR A 174 -0.25 -13.57 -9.17
CA TYR A 174 1.06 -13.04 -9.54
C TYR A 174 1.18 -12.98 -11.06
N THR A 175 1.62 -11.84 -11.58
CA THR A 175 1.84 -11.64 -13.00
C THR A 175 3.21 -12.19 -13.40
N ILE A 176 3.25 -12.90 -14.54
CA ILE A 176 4.46 -13.42 -15.20
C ILE A 176 4.57 -12.74 -16.55
N ASP A 177 5.73 -12.17 -16.86
CA ASP A 177 6.06 -11.56 -18.14
C ASP A 177 6.49 -12.65 -19.13
N LEU A 178 5.84 -12.69 -20.28
CA LEU A 178 6.13 -13.63 -21.38
C LEU A 178 6.91 -12.96 -22.52
N GLY A 179 7.32 -11.71 -22.35
CA GLY A 179 7.97 -10.90 -23.37
C GLY A 179 7.01 -10.34 -24.44
N LYS A 180 7.49 -9.35 -25.19
CA LYS A 180 6.74 -8.66 -26.26
C LYS A 180 5.36 -8.15 -25.76
N GLY A 181 5.30 -7.61 -24.54
CA GLY A 181 4.09 -7.09 -23.91
C GLY A 181 3.07 -8.15 -23.44
N ARG A 182 3.29 -9.43 -23.71
CA ARG A 182 2.41 -10.53 -23.28
C ARG A 182 2.64 -10.86 -21.81
N LYS A 183 1.54 -11.12 -21.07
CA LYS A 183 1.57 -11.47 -19.66
C LYS A 183 0.60 -12.61 -19.37
N THR A 184 0.92 -13.42 -18.37
CA THR A 184 0.00 -14.41 -17.77
C THR A 184 -0.02 -14.25 -16.25
N ARG A 185 -0.91 -14.98 -15.58
CA ARG A 185 -1.05 -14.91 -14.11
C ARG A 185 -1.17 -16.30 -13.52
N VAL A 186 -0.49 -16.52 -12.40
CA VAL A 186 -0.60 -17.71 -11.54
C VAL A 186 -1.17 -17.28 -10.18
N TYR A 187 -2.09 -18.05 -9.62
CA TYR A 187 -2.63 -17.83 -8.29
C TYR A 187 -1.89 -18.68 -7.27
N GLY A 188 -1.34 -18.07 -6.22
CA GLY A 188 -0.55 -18.77 -5.23
C GLY A 188 -0.05 -17.87 -4.09
N TYR A 189 0.95 -18.35 -3.37
CA TYR A 189 1.64 -17.64 -2.29
C TYR A 189 3.08 -18.14 -2.15
N TYR A 190 3.91 -17.40 -1.39
CA TYR A 190 5.27 -17.86 -1.06
C TYR A 190 5.32 -18.46 0.35
N ASP A 191 5.87 -19.65 0.45
CA ASP A 191 6.13 -20.33 1.73
C ASP A 191 7.46 -19.85 2.31
N ILE A 192 7.38 -18.75 3.08
CA ILE A 192 8.55 -18.12 3.72
C ILE A 192 9.21 -19.06 4.73
N GLY A 193 8.42 -19.88 5.41
CA GLY A 193 8.94 -20.88 6.35
C GLY A 193 9.81 -21.92 5.67
N ALA A 194 9.37 -22.47 4.53
CA ALA A 194 10.14 -23.40 3.73
C ALA A 194 11.41 -22.77 3.15
N ALA A 195 11.33 -21.52 2.65
CA ALA A 195 12.51 -20.80 2.15
C ALA A 195 13.56 -20.58 3.24
N ASN A 196 13.16 -20.19 4.45
CA ASN A 196 14.07 -20.02 5.60
C ASN A 196 14.69 -21.32 6.06
N ARG A 197 13.96 -22.43 6.05
CA ARG A 197 14.54 -23.76 6.38
C ARG A 197 15.57 -24.17 5.33
N LEU A 198 15.26 -24.01 4.06
CA LEU A 198 16.17 -24.39 2.97
C LEU A 198 17.48 -23.58 3.03
N SER A 199 17.43 -22.27 3.29
CA SER A 199 18.64 -21.45 3.44
C SER A 199 19.51 -21.90 4.62
N LYS A 200 18.93 -22.32 5.74
CA LYS A 200 19.66 -22.88 6.89
C LYS A 200 20.35 -24.19 6.53
N MET A 201 19.67 -25.08 5.81
CA MET A 201 20.23 -26.38 5.39
C MET A 201 21.41 -26.18 4.42
N VAL A 202 21.32 -25.23 3.48
CA VAL A 202 22.44 -24.87 2.59
C VAL A 202 23.64 -24.39 3.41
N ASN A 203 23.44 -23.49 4.37
CA ASN A 203 24.55 -23.01 5.21
C ASN A 203 25.13 -24.07 6.16
N GLN A 204 24.30 -24.98 6.65
CA GLN A 204 24.79 -26.14 7.41
C GLN A 204 25.67 -27.04 6.54
N HIS A 205 25.23 -27.37 5.33
CA HIS A 205 25.99 -28.15 4.37
C HIS A 205 27.34 -27.50 4.01
N ARG A 206 27.35 -26.15 3.84
CA ARG A 206 28.60 -25.42 3.65
C ARG A 206 29.54 -25.54 4.85
N ALA A 207 29.01 -25.40 6.08
CA ALA A 207 29.81 -25.56 7.31
C ALA A 207 30.39 -26.98 7.45
N GLU A 208 29.61 -28.01 7.12
CA GLU A 208 30.06 -29.41 7.10
C GLU A 208 31.21 -29.67 6.09
N ASN A 209 31.33 -28.81 5.07
CA ASN A 209 32.39 -28.79 4.06
C ASN A 209 33.46 -27.72 4.31
N GLY A 210 33.55 -27.16 5.53
CA GLY A 210 34.58 -26.17 5.90
C GLY A 210 34.41 -24.79 5.26
N LEU A 211 33.22 -24.46 4.71
CA LEU A 211 32.95 -23.21 4.01
C LEU A 211 32.16 -22.21 4.86
N SER A 212 32.46 -20.92 4.67
CA SER A 212 31.69 -19.85 5.32
C SER A 212 30.25 -19.81 4.85
N SER A 213 29.34 -19.45 5.76
CA SER A 213 27.91 -19.25 5.48
C SER A 213 27.68 -18.14 4.44
N LEU A 214 26.73 -18.37 3.54
CA LEU A 214 26.20 -17.33 2.64
C LEU A 214 25.24 -16.40 3.39
N LYS A 215 25.39 -15.08 3.19
CA LYS A 215 24.45 -14.09 3.73
C LYS A 215 23.19 -14.04 2.86
N VAL A 216 22.00 -13.99 3.48
CA VAL A 216 20.76 -13.79 2.73
C VAL A 216 20.70 -12.36 2.22
N SER A 217 20.73 -12.19 0.90
CA SER A 217 20.61 -10.90 0.21
C SER A 217 19.14 -10.58 -0.11
N THR A 218 18.74 -9.32 0.08
CA THR A 218 17.40 -8.85 -0.29
C THR A 218 17.23 -8.88 -1.81
N SER A 219 18.21 -8.42 -2.59
CA SER A 219 18.14 -8.39 -4.06
C SER A 219 18.05 -9.80 -4.65
N LEU A 220 18.86 -10.74 -4.16
CA LEU A 220 18.78 -12.14 -4.59
C LEU A 220 17.48 -12.82 -4.15
N THR A 221 16.92 -12.46 -2.99
CA THR A 221 15.61 -12.97 -2.55
C THR A 221 14.48 -12.45 -3.46
N GLU A 222 14.54 -11.21 -3.92
CA GLU A 222 13.61 -10.66 -4.91
C GLU A 222 13.76 -11.37 -6.26
N THR A 223 14.99 -11.63 -6.69
CA THR A 223 15.30 -12.46 -7.86
C THR A 223 14.72 -13.86 -7.73
N ALA A 224 15.02 -14.59 -6.66
CA ALA A 224 14.46 -15.92 -6.38
C ALA A 224 12.92 -15.91 -6.33
N THR A 225 12.32 -14.88 -5.73
CA THR A 225 10.86 -14.67 -5.69
C THR A 225 10.28 -14.51 -7.11
N THR A 226 10.93 -13.75 -7.97
CA THR A 226 10.51 -13.59 -9.36
C THR A 226 10.62 -14.91 -10.12
N ARG A 227 11.74 -15.61 -9.99
CA ARG A 227 11.99 -16.87 -10.66
C ARG A 227 11.05 -17.99 -10.20
N ALA A 228 10.76 -18.09 -8.90
CA ALA A 228 9.91 -19.15 -8.37
C ALA A 228 8.47 -19.13 -8.93
N LYS A 229 7.90 -17.97 -9.21
CA LYS A 229 6.63 -17.89 -9.96
C LYS A 229 6.82 -18.11 -11.46
N GLU A 230 7.93 -17.70 -12.06
CA GLU A 230 8.21 -17.88 -13.49
C GLU A 230 8.34 -19.36 -13.86
N ILE A 231 9.02 -20.16 -13.04
CA ILE A 231 9.18 -21.61 -13.29
C ILE A 231 7.89 -22.41 -13.14
N SER A 232 6.83 -21.86 -12.51
CA SER A 232 5.49 -22.46 -12.55
C SER A 232 4.81 -22.31 -13.94
N ASN A 233 5.31 -21.42 -14.79
CA ASN A 233 4.87 -21.29 -16.17
C ASN A 233 5.80 -22.03 -17.14
N LYS A 234 7.12 -21.93 -16.96
CA LYS A 234 8.14 -22.61 -17.76
C LYS A 234 9.29 -23.02 -16.84
N TYR A 235 9.43 -24.31 -16.55
CA TYR A 235 10.53 -24.87 -15.76
C TYR A 235 11.81 -24.87 -16.59
N SER A 236 12.64 -23.85 -16.42
CA SER A 236 13.87 -23.64 -17.21
C SER A 236 14.71 -22.54 -16.59
N HIS A 237 16.02 -22.55 -16.81
CA HIS A 237 16.92 -21.43 -16.54
C HIS A 237 16.68 -20.23 -17.47
N TYR A 238 16.00 -20.44 -18.60
CA TYR A 238 15.48 -19.35 -19.41
C TYR A 238 14.16 -18.85 -18.83
N ARG A 239 14.03 -17.56 -18.68
CA ARG A 239 12.80 -16.90 -18.22
C ARG A 239 11.68 -17.10 -19.26
N PRO A 240 10.40 -17.00 -18.88
CA PRO A 240 9.29 -17.11 -19.84
C PRO A 240 9.32 -16.09 -20.97
N ASN A 241 10.01 -14.96 -20.82
CA ASN A 241 10.23 -13.94 -21.84
C ASN A 241 11.36 -14.27 -22.83
N GLY A 242 12.05 -15.41 -22.66
CA GLY A 242 13.10 -15.89 -23.54
C GLY A 242 14.52 -15.52 -23.12
N THR A 243 14.72 -14.67 -22.08
CA THR A 243 16.07 -14.30 -21.63
C THR A 243 16.66 -15.33 -20.66
N LEU A 244 17.97 -15.56 -20.70
CA LEU A 244 18.67 -16.37 -19.72
C LEU A 244 18.69 -15.62 -18.37
N CYS A 245 18.32 -16.27 -17.25
CA CYS A 245 18.21 -15.60 -15.96
C CYS A 245 19.55 -15.01 -15.48
N LEU A 246 20.64 -15.73 -15.60
CA LEU A 246 21.99 -15.29 -15.19
C LEU A 246 22.44 -13.98 -15.88
N ASN A 247 22.00 -13.74 -17.12
CA ASN A 247 22.38 -12.56 -17.88
C ASN A 247 21.38 -11.39 -17.79
N SER A 248 20.22 -11.63 -17.19
CA SER A 248 19.10 -10.69 -17.18
C SER A 248 18.65 -10.23 -15.80
N MET A 249 19.27 -10.75 -14.72
CA MET A 249 18.91 -10.44 -13.34
C MET A 249 20.15 -9.95 -12.58
N TYR A 250 19.98 -8.88 -11.83
CA TYR A 250 21.04 -8.20 -11.11
C TYR A 250 21.68 -9.11 -10.04
N GLU A 251 23.02 -9.11 -9.99
CA GLU A 251 23.86 -9.87 -9.02
C GLU A 251 23.64 -11.40 -9.02
N LEU A 252 23.05 -11.96 -10.06
CA LEU A 252 22.81 -13.40 -10.16
C LEU A 252 23.97 -14.11 -10.87
N TYR A 253 24.68 -14.97 -10.15
CA TYR A 253 25.85 -15.73 -10.64
C TYR A 253 25.61 -17.24 -10.70
N GLY A 254 24.58 -17.73 -10.00
CA GLY A 254 24.20 -19.14 -10.02
C GLY A 254 22.76 -19.32 -9.61
N GLU A 255 22.12 -20.38 -10.10
CA GLU A 255 20.73 -20.72 -9.80
C GLU A 255 20.53 -22.22 -9.67
N ASN A 256 19.91 -22.68 -8.58
CA ASN A 256 19.37 -24.02 -8.46
C ASN A 256 17.85 -23.98 -8.51
N LEU A 257 17.23 -24.84 -9.31
CA LEU A 257 15.79 -24.95 -9.47
C LEU A 257 15.31 -26.33 -9.03
N ALA A 258 14.11 -26.41 -8.44
CA ALA A 258 13.39 -27.65 -8.21
C ALA A 258 11.87 -27.42 -8.25
N CYS A 259 11.13 -28.48 -8.56
CA CYS A 259 9.67 -28.50 -8.51
C CYS A 259 9.14 -29.89 -8.10
N GLY A 260 7.89 -29.94 -7.66
CA GLY A 260 7.19 -31.20 -7.37
C GLY A 260 7.48 -31.82 -5.99
N PHE A 261 8.47 -31.34 -5.25
CA PHE A 261 8.77 -31.83 -3.93
C PHE A 261 7.78 -31.34 -2.87
N SER A 262 7.45 -32.16 -1.89
CA SER A 262 6.52 -31.79 -0.81
C SER A 262 7.16 -30.91 0.27
N GLY A 263 8.50 -30.91 0.42
CA GLY A 263 9.25 -30.17 1.43
C GLY A 263 10.63 -29.71 0.96
N GLY A 264 11.18 -28.70 1.63
CA GLY A 264 12.52 -28.15 1.34
C GLY A 264 13.65 -29.12 1.69
N ASP A 265 13.46 -30.01 2.65
CA ASP A 265 14.38 -31.07 3.02
C ASP A 265 14.61 -32.06 1.89
N LEU A 266 13.55 -32.45 1.19
CA LEU A 266 13.65 -33.35 0.02
C LEU A 266 14.34 -32.62 -1.15
N VAL A 267 14.08 -31.36 -1.34
CA VAL A 267 14.77 -30.52 -2.36
C VAL A 267 16.25 -30.42 -2.04
N PHE A 268 16.60 -30.12 -0.79
CA PHE A 268 18.00 -30.05 -0.35
C PHE A 268 18.73 -31.37 -0.61
N ARG A 269 18.14 -32.51 -0.21
CA ARG A 269 18.72 -33.84 -0.47
C ARG A 269 18.89 -34.14 -1.95
N ALA A 270 17.95 -33.69 -2.80
CA ALA A 270 18.07 -33.86 -4.24
C ALA A 270 19.20 -33.00 -4.81
N TRP A 271 19.34 -31.77 -4.36
CA TRP A 271 20.42 -30.88 -4.78
C TRP A 271 21.79 -31.33 -4.30
N SER A 272 21.94 -31.80 -3.05
CA SER A 272 23.20 -32.29 -2.51
C SER A 272 23.69 -33.61 -3.14
N LYS A 273 22.81 -34.37 -3.78
CA LYS A 273 23.15 -35.57 -4.57
C LYS A 273 23.43 -35.28 -6.04
N SER A 274 23.16 -34.06 -6.51
CA SER A 274 23.37 -33.65 -7.89
C SER A 274 24.64 -32.82 -7.97
N THR A 275 25.67 -33.32 -8.65
CA THR A 275 26.98 -32.64 -8.80
C THR A 275 26.82 -31.17 -9.25
N ALA A 276 25.94 -30.91 -10.22
CA ALA A 276 25.73 -29.57 -10.74
C ALA A 276 25.10 -28.60 -9.71
N HIS A 277 24.11 -29.10 -8.93
CA HIS A 277 23.45 -28.27 -7.90
C HIS A 277 24.32 -28.15 -6.64
N ASP A 278 25.03 -29.21 -6.29
CA ASP A 278 25.90 -29.24 -5.10
C ASP A 278 27.10 -28.29 -5.30
N SER A 279 27.73 -28.32 -6.45
CA SER A 279 28.83 -27.40 -6.77
C SER A 279 28.41 -25.93 -6.71
N ASN A 280 27.16 -25.59 -7.00
CA ASN A 280 26.64 -24.25 -6.75
C ASN A 280 26.55 -23.94 -5.25
N MET A 281 26.02 -24.86 -4.44
CA MET A 281 25.92 -24.68 -2.97
C MET A 281 27.27 -24.56 -2.29
N LEU A 282 28.28 -25.32 -2.75
CA LEU A 282 29.63 -25.38 -2.20
C LEU A 282 30.62 -24.43 -2.90
N ASN A 283 30.16 -23.60 -3.83
CA ASN A 283 31.03 -22.65 -4.54
C ASN A 283 31.66 -21.64 -3.57
N THR A 284 33.00 -21.57 -3.58
CA THR A 284 33.80 -20.73 -2.67
C THR A 284 33.73 -19.25 -3.00
N THR A 285 33.43 -18.92 -4.26
CA THR A 285 33.36 -17.52 -4.73
C THR A 285 32.05 -16.85 -4.31
N TYR A 286 30.98 -17.61 -4.04
CA TYR A 286 29.71 -17.05 -3.62
C TYR A 286 29.75 -16.58 -2.16
N LYS A 287 29.17 -15.42 -1.88
CA LYS A 287 29.10 -14.78 -0.55
C LYS A 287 27.66 -14.57 -0.09
N THR A 288 26.73 -14.53 -1.04
CA THR A 288 25.32 -14.22 -0.78
C THR A 288 24.39 -15.22 -1.46
N MET A 289 23.19 -15.36 -0.92
CA MET A 289 22.12 -16.17 -1.52
C MET A 289 20.75 -15.51 -1.38
N GLY A 290 19.81 -15.93 -2.24
CA GLY A 290 18.38 -15.68 -2.11
C GLY A 290 17.60 -16.98 -2.26
N VAL A 291 16.56 -17.17 -1.46
CA VAL A 291 15.72 -18.37 -1.51
C VAL A 291 14.26 -17.99 -1.61
N ALA A 292 13.52 -18.66 -2.51
CA ALA A 292 12.08 -18.56 -2.58
C ALA A 292 11.42 -19.92 -2.83
N VAL A 293 10.27 -20.11 -2.18
CA VAL A 293 9.41 -21.26 -2.42
C VAL A 293 8.02 -20.75 -2.78
N PHE A 294 7.59 -20.96 -4.03
CA PHE A 294 6.28 -20.57 -4.51
C PHE A 294 5.33 -21.78 -4.51
N VAL A 295 4.15 -21.60 -3.95
CA VAL A 295 3.06 -22.59 -3.96
C VAL A 295 1.97 -22.09 -4.91
N ALA A 296 1.86 -22.73 -6.06
CA ALA A 296 0.84 -22.47 -7.04
C ALA A 296 -0.45 -23.21 -6.69
N LEU A 297 -1.60 -22.51 -6.73
CA LEU A 297 -2.92 -23.03 -6.38
C LEU A 297 -3.85 -23.10 -7.60
N LYS A 298 -3.67 -22.19 -8.57
CA LYS A 298 -4.42 -22.14 -9.84
C LYS A 298 -3.52 -21.60 -10.94
N ASN A 299 -3.80 -22.01 -12.18
CA ASN A 299 -3.09 -21.61 -13.39
C ASN A 299 -1.60 -22.00 -13.38
N ASP A 300 -1.28 -23.11 -12.73
CA ASP A 300 0.03 -23.75 -12.74
C ASP A 300 0.19 -24.57 -14.04
N LYS A 301 0.98 -24.06 -14.98
CA LYS A 301 1.16 -24.70 -16.30
C LYS A 301 2.05 -25.95 -16.24
N GLN A 302 2.88 -26.07 -15.20
CA GLN A 302 3.76 -27.23 -15.03
C GLN A 302 3.12 -28.35 -14.18
N GLY A 303 2.05 -28.04 -13.40
CA GLY A 303 1.32 -29.01 -12.59
C GLY A 303 1.98 -29.47 -11.30
N TYR A 304 3.17 -28.96 -10.98
CA TYR A 304 3.95 -29.44 -9.81
C TYR A 304 3.56 -28.81 -8.47
N LYS A 305 2.74 -27.82 -8.45
CA LYS A 305 2.24 -27.09 -7.26
C LYS A 305 3.29 -26.34 -6.44
N ARG A 306 4.50 -26.91 -6.21
CA ARG A 306 5.58 -26.28 -5.43
C ARG A 306 6.82 -26.09 -6.28
N TYR A 307 7.41 -24.89 -6.18
CA TYR A 307 8.54 -24.43 -6.98
C TYR A 307 9.57 -23.80 -6.06
N TYR A 308 10.81 -24.28 -6.14
CA TYR A 308 11.92 -23.91 -5.30
C TYR A 308 13.01 -23.25 -6.13
N VAL A 309 13.51 -22.14 -5.66
CA VAL A 309 14.61 -21.41 -6.30
C VAL A 309 15.62 -21.00 -5.24
N LEU A 310 16.87 -21.29 -5.50
CA LEU A 310 18.03 -20.83 -4.75
C LEU A 310 18.94 -20.09 -5.72
N THR A 311 19.23 -18.84 -5.41
CA THR A 311 20.06 -17.94 -6.21
C THR A 311 21.34 -17.60 -5.46
N PHE A 312 22.43 -17.37 -6.18
CA PHE A 312 23.75 -17.13 -5.61
C PHE A 312 24.35 -15.84 -6.17
N GLY A 313 25.12 -15.13 -5.31
CA GLY A 313 25.87 -13.91 -5.61
C GLY A 313 27.26 -13.90 -4.99
N LYS A 314 28.16 -13.14 -5.61
CA LYS A 314 29.52 -12.92 -5.15
C LYS A 314 29.64 -11.84 -4.09
#